data_24721f5858eb5961442d5579b658ab2f
#
_entry.id   24721f5858eb5961442d5579b658ab2f
#
_cell.length_a   1.000
_cell.length_b   1.000
_cell.length_c   1.000
_cell.angle_alpha   90.00
_cell.angle_beta   90.00
_cell.angle_gamma   90.00
#
_symmetry.space_group_name_H-M   'P 1'
#
loop_
_entity.id
_entity.type
_entity.pdbx_description
1 polymer ?
#
loop_
_entity_poly.entity_id
_entity_poly.type
_entity_poly.pdbx_seq_one_letter_code
_entity_poly.pdbx_strand_id
1 'polypeptide(L)'
;MTSATAPQSIGPLVDSHPATRPERVTLEGRWVTLVPLEPNAHAKALYEGSNGDAARESVWTYLFDGPYSSLNEFRANIEAKARSADPLFFAVIDNATGRAVGYQTFLRIDPPNRVIEVGNILYTPAIQRTAGATEAQYLFARYVFDELGYRRYEWKCNALNAPSQRAAERFGFTFEGIFRQHMIVKGRNRDTAWFAMLDSEWPARKAAYDRWLAPDNFDSEGRQSLRLSALMLKGDG
;
A
#
# COMPACT_ATOMS: atom_id res chain seq x y z
N MET A 1 16.72 -39.22 -40.22
CA MET A 1 17.36 -37.98 -39.70
C MET A 1 16.41 -37.42 -38.65
N THR A 2 16.68 -37.67 -37.38
CA THR A 2 15.91 -37.12 -36.26
C THR A 2 16.34 -35.67 -36.08
N SER A 3 15.45 -34.72 -36.44
CA SER A 3 15.63 -33.31 -36.15
C SER A 3 15.63 -33.14 -34.63
N ALA A 4 16.78 -32.86 -34.04
CA ALA A 4 16.84 -32.49 -32.63
C ALA A 4 16.14 -31.12 -32.46
N THR A 5 14.99 -31.11 -31.83
CA THR A 5 14.27 -29.87 -31.48
C THR A 5 15.16 -29.07 -30.54
N ALA A 6 15.44 -27.81 -30.87
CA ALA A 6 16.19 -26.94 -29.96
C ALA A 6 15.47 -26.83 -28.60
N PRO A 7 16.19 -26.82 -27.48
CA PRO A 7 15.57 -26.69 -26.16
C PRO A 7 14.75 -25.41 -26.09
N GLN A 8 13.57 -25.52 -25.48
CA GLN A 8 12.70 -24.34 -25.23
C GLN A 8 13.38 -23.38 -24.26
N SER A 9 13.23 -22.08 -24.52
CA SER A 9 13.72 -21.06 -23.61
C SER A 9 12.92 -21.09 -22.31
N ILE A 10 13.61 -21.13 -21.18
CA ILE A 10 13.04 -21.07 -19.82
C ILE A 10 13.60 -19.86 -19.09
N GLY A 11 12.90 -19.40 -18.05
CA GLY A 11 13.34 -18.28 -17.21
C GLY A 11 14.67 -18.55 -16.49
N PRO A 12 15.39 -17.50 -16.07
CA PRO A 12 16.62 -17.65 -15.29
C PRO A 12 16.35 -18.32 -13.94
N LEU A 13 17.36 -18.97 -13.38
CA LEU A 13 17.32 -19.47 -12.02
C LEU A 13 17.23 -18.31 -11.03
N VAL A 14 16.42 -18.50 -10.00
CA VAL A 14 16.27 -17.55 -8.89
C VAL A 14 16.42 -18.28 -7.56
N ASP A 15 16.68 -17.53 -6.49
CA ASP A 15 16.58 -18.07 -5.14
C ASP A 15 15.14 -18.52 -4.87
N SER A 16 14.96 -19.80 -4.58
CA SER A 16 13.66 -20.44 -4.34
C SER A 16 13.28 -20.54 -2.84
N HIS A 17 14.10 -20.02 -1.93
CA HIS A 17 13.73 -19.98 -0.52
C HIS A 17 12.50 -19.08 -0.35
N PRO A 18 11.46 -19.51 0.40
CA PRO A 18 10.31 -18.70 0.66
C PRO A 18 10.67 -17.40 1.42
N ALA A 19 9.97 -16.31 1.12
CA ALA A 19 10.02 -15.11 1.94
C ALA A 19 9.40 -15.35 3.32
N THR A 20 9.73 -14.49 4.29
CA THR A 20 9.12 -14.53 5.61
C THR A 20 7.69 -13.97 5.55
N ARG A 21 6.72 -14.66 6.17
CA ARG A 21 5.36 -14.14 6.25
C ARG A 21 5.31 -12.92 7.17
N PRO A 22 4.63 -11.81 6.79
CA PRO A 22 4.53 -10.65 7.65
C PRO A 22 3.79 -10.96 8.95
N GLU A 23 4.25 -10.37 10.04
CA GLU A 23 3.68 -10.47 11.36
C GLU A 23 2.99 -9.16 11.79
N ARG A 24 2.31 -9.19 12.94
CA ARG A 24 1.67 -8.02 13.56
C ARG A 24 2.72 -7.20 14.32
N VAL A 25 3.55 -6.47 13.59
CA VAL A 25 4.63 -5.63 14.13
C VAL A 25 4.21 -4.16 14.19
N THR A 26 4.97 -3.34 14.92
CA THR A 26 4.91 -1.89 14.86
C THR A 26 6.01 -1.37 13.95
N LEU A 27 5.66 -0.53 12.98
CA LEU A 27 6.62 0.13 12.09
C LEU A 27 6.62 1.62 12.40
N GLU A 28 7.69 2.11 12.99
CA GLU A 28 7.81 3.48 13.46
C GLU A 28 8.40 4.38 12.38
N GLY A 29 7.75 5.53 12.14
CA GLY A 29 8.20 6.62 11.29
C GLY A 29 8.24 7.94 12.06
N ARG A 30 8.62 9.01 11.36
CA ARG A 30 8.65 10.38 11.91
C ARG A 30 7.26 10.99 12.04
N TRP A 31 6.44 10.86 11.00
CA TRP A 31 5.10 11.45 10.91
C TRP A 31 4.01 10.47 11.30
N VAL A 32 4.23 9.17 11.02
CA VAL A 32 3.25 8.14 11.30
C VAL A 32 3.90 6.91 11.92
N THR A 33 3.09 6.17 12.67
CA THR A 33 3.42 4.82 13.15
C THR A 33 2.36 3.87 12.63
N LEU A 34 2.78 2.73 12.06
CA LEU A 34 1.89 1.67 11.64
C LEU A 34 1.83 0.61 12.73
N VAL A 35 0.63 0.33 13.22
CA VAL A 35 0.41 -0.65 14.30
C VAL A 35 -0.63 -1.67 13.86
N PRO A 36 -0.65 -2.90 14.41
CA PRO A 36 -1.75 -3.83 14.18
C PRO A 36 -3.10 -3.16 14.42
N LEU A 37 -4.06 -3.42 13.52
CA LEU A 37 -5.39 -2.82 13.64
C LEU A 37 -6.13 -3.35 14.88
N GLU A 38 -6.56 -2.44 15.77
CA GLU A 38 -7.25 -2.72 17.04
C GLU A 38 -8.61 -2.02 17.08
N PRO A 39 -9.74 -2.76 17.24
CA PRO A 39 -11.08 -2.18 17.19
C PRO A 39 -11.32 -1.10 18.26
N ASN A 40 -10.89 -1.38 19.50
CA ASN A 40 -11.14 -0.46 20.62
C ASN A 40 -10.33 0.83 20.53
N ALA A 41 -9.09 0.74 20.03
CA ALA A 41 -8.21 1.88 19.90
C ALA A 41 -8.53 2.74 18.64
N HIS A 42 -8.91 2.10 17.54
CA HIS A 42 -8.87 2.77 16.24
C HIS A 42 -10.25 3.02 15.60
N ALA A 43 -11.28 2.18 15.88
CA ALA A 43 -12.54 2.24 15.15
C ALA A 43 -13.23 3.60 15.22
N LYS A 44 -13.25 4.26 16.40
CA LYS A 44 -13.92 5.56 16.58
C LYS A 44 -13.28 6.64 15.69
N ALA A 45 -11.96 6.80 15.75
CA ALA A 45 -11.24 7.82 14.98
C ALA A 45 -11.35 7.60 13.47
N LEU A 46 -11.25 6.33 13.03
CA LEU A 46 -11.41 5.95 11.62
C LEU A 46 -12.84 6.20 11.13
N TYR A 47 -13.86 5.88 11.92
CA TYR A 47 -15.27 6.15 11.59
C TYR A 47 -15.52 7.66 11.42
N GLU A 48 -15.13 8.46 12.41
CA GLU A 48 -15.27 9.92 12.38
C GLU A 48 -14.54 10.55 11.18
N GLY A 49 -13.42 9.96 10.74
CA GLY A 49 -12.63 10.45 9.61
C GLY A 49 -13.11 10.01 8.23
N SER A 50 -13.96 8.98 8.14
CA SER A 50 -14.35 8.35 6.88
C SER A 50 -15.86 8.27 6.63
N ASN A 51 -16.70 8.77 7.55
CA ASN A 51 -18.16 8.73 7.43
C ASN A 51 -18.77 10.07 7.90
N GLY A 52 -20.05 10.31 7.57
CA GLY A 52 -20.85 11.42 8.07
C GLY A 52 -21.01 12.60 7.13
N ASP A 53 -20.21 12.69 6.06
CA ASP A 53 -20.40 13.63 4.97
C ASP A 53 -19.79 13.12 3.66
N ALA A 54 -20.22 13.68 2.53
CA ALA A 54 -19.82 13.23 1.19
C ALA A 54 -18.30 13.30 0.95
N ALA A 55 -17.59 14.25 1.57
CA ALA A 55 -16.14 14.38 1.39
C ALA A 55 -15.40 13.23 2.07
N ARG A 56 -15.77 12.89 3.32
CA ARG A 56 -15.22 11.72 4.04
C ARG A 56 -15.64 10.41 3.41
N GLU A 57 -16.91 10.28 3.03
CA GLU A 57 -17.46 9.05 2.43
C GLU A 57 -16.89 8.75 1.04
N SER A 58 -16.34 9.73 0.35
CA SER A 58 -15.68 9.53 -0.95
C SER A 58 -14.53 8.53 -0.91
N VAL A 59 -13.91 8.30 0.26
CA VAL A 59 -12.84 7.30 0.43
C VAL A 59 -13.32 5.86 0.18
N TRP A 60 -14.62 5.59 0.34
CA TRP A 60 -15.24 4.29 0.15
C TRP A 60 -15.57 3.95 -1.30
N THR A 61 -15.45 4.91 -2.23
CA THR A 61 -15.87 4.74 -3.64
C THR A 61 -15.28 3.49 -4.30
N TYR A 62 -14.02 3.21 -4.07
CA TYR A 62 -13.29 2.09 -4.68
C TYR A 62 -12.93 0.96 -3.71
N LEU A 63 -13.28 1.09 -2.42
CA LEU A 63 -13.14 0.01 -1.45
C LEU A 63 -14.27 -1.00 -1.59
N PHE A 64 -14.03 -2.22 -1.12
CA PHE A 64 -14.98 -3.33 -1.25
C PHE A 64 -16.20 -3.18 -0.33
N ASP A 65 -16.07 -2.39 0.73
CA ASP A 65 -17.07 -2.16 1.76
C ASP A 65 -17.36 -0.65 1.96
N GLY A 66 -18.21 -0.32 2.93
CA GLY A 66 -18.59 1.05 3.30
C GLY A 66 -19.30 1.87 2.20
N PRO A 67 -19.69 3.11 2.49
CA PRO A 67 -19.67 3.74 3.82
C PRO A 67 -20.57 3.03 4.84
N TYR A 68 -20.42 3.35 6.13
CA TYR A 68 -21.15 2.71 7.22
C TYR A 68 -22.13 3.68 7.87
N SER A 69 -23.34 3.20 8.19
CA SER A 69 -24.43 4.01 8.78
C SER A 69 -24.20 4.33 10.25
N SER A 70 -23.40 3.53 10.96
CA SER A 70 -23.15 3.71 12.40
C SER A 70 -21.75 3.28 12.81
N LEU A 71 -21.28 3.82 13.92
CA LEU A 71 -20.02 3.40 14.55
C LEU A 71 -20.07 1.92 14.97
N ASN A 72 -21.20 1.40 15.38
CA ASN A 72 -21.31 0.01 15.81
C ASN A 72 -21.12 -0.95 14.63
N GLU A 73 -21.76 -0.67 13.49
CA GLU A 73 -21.57 -1.42 12.25
C GLU A 73 -20.12 -1.37 11.78
N PHE A 74 -19.52 -0.17 11.77
CA PHE A 74 -18.12 0.02 11.42
C PHE A 74 -17.19 -0.75 12.36
N ARG A 75 -17.42 -0.69 13.69
CA ARG A 75 -16.62 -1.41 14.69
C ARG A 75 -16.67 -2.92 14.45
N ALA A 76 -17.82 -3.49 14.19
CA ALA A 76 -17.96 -4.92 13.87
C ALA A 76 -17.12 -5.31 12.62
N ASN A 77 -17.09 -4.44 11.60
CA ASN A 77 -16.23 -4.63 10.44
C ASN A 77 -14.73 -4.55 10.80
N ILE A 78 -14.32 -3.56 11.62
CA ILE A 78 -12.92 -3.45 12.10
C ILE A 78 -12.53 -4.68 12.95
N GLU A 79 -13.43 -5.24 13.74
CA GLU A 79 -13.17 -6.48 14.48
C GLU A 79 -12.90 -7.67 13.55
N ALA A 80 -13.66 -7.81 12.48
CA ALA A 80 -13.43 -8.85 11.48
C ALA A 80 -12.06 -8.64 10.78
N LYS A 81 -11.73 -7.40 10.40
CA LYS A 81 -10.46 -7.03 9.80
C LYS A 81 -9.27 -7.30 10.74
N ALA A 82 -9.39 -6.96 12.02
CA ALA A 82 -8.33 -7.15 13.01
C ALA A 82 -7.96 -8.63 13.22
N ARG A 83 -8.92 -9.54 13.05
CA ARG A 83 -8.68 -11.00 13.15
C ARG A 83 -8.09 -11.61 11.88
N SER A 84 -8.17 -10.93 10.74
CA SER A 84 -7.72 -11.47 9.46
C SER A 84 -6.19 -11.61 9.43
N ALA A 85 -5.70 -12.73 8.89
CA ALA A 85 -4.28 -12.97 8.64
C ALA A 85 -3.87 -12.68 7.18
N ASP A 86 -4.85 -12.66 6.28
CA ASP A 86 -4.72 -12.24 4.88
C ASP A 86 -6.10 -11.81 4.37
N PRO A 87 -6.35 -10.52 4.21
CA PRO A 87 -5.45 -9.36 4.40
C PRO A 87 -5.02 -9.14 5.86
N LEU A 88 -3.76 -8.76 6.08
CA LEU A 88 -3.20 -8.40 7.38
C LEU A 88 -3.25 -6.87 7.54
N PHE A 89 -4.09 -6.38 8.46
CA PHE A 89 -4.42 -4.96 8.61
C PHE A 89 -3.54 -4.23 9.61
N PHE A 90 -3.10 -3.02 9.22
CA PHE A 90 -2.37 -2.07 10.06
C PHE A 90 -3.11 -0.73 10.10
N ALA A 91 -3.31 -0.17 11.28
CA ALA A 91 -3.75 1.20 11.44
C ALA A 91 -2.58 2.16 11.22
N VAL A 92 -2.86 3.30 10.61
CA VAL A 92 -1.92 4.41 10.44
C VAL A 92 -2.23 5.44 11.51
N ILE A 93 -1.29 5.61 12.44
CA ILE A 93 -1.39 6.56 13.54
C ILE A 93 -0.61 7.83 13.18
N ASP A 94 -1.26 8.97 13.23
CA ASP A 94 -0.59 10.26 13.11
C ASP A 94 0.16 10.56 14.41
N ASN A 95 1.47 10.67 14.35
CA ASN A 95 2.33 10.85 15.52
C ASN A 95 2.12 12.20 16.22
N ALA A 96 1.64 13.22 15.52
CA ALA A 96 1.37 14.53 16.13
C ALA A 96 0.12 14.52 17.02
N THR A 97 -0.88 13.70 16.67
CA THR A 97 -2.18 13.68 17.36
C THR A 97 -2.44 12.39 18.14
N GLY A 98 -1.68 11.34 17.90
CA GLY A 98 -1.91 9.98 18.42
C GLY A 98 -3.18 9.33 17.88
N ARG A 99 -3.83 9.87 16.84
CA ARG A 99 -5.09 9.38 16.30
C ARG A 99 -4.87 8.48 15.09
N ALA A 100 -5.70 7.46 14.96
CA ALA A 100 -5.78 6.67 13.74
C ALA A 100 -6.39 7.51 12.61
N VAL A 101 -5.64 7.70 11.53
CA VAL A 101 -6.01 8.52 10.35
C VAL A 101 -6.20 7.69 9.08
N GLY A 102 -5.99 6.38 9.17
CA GLY A 102 -6.18 5.44 8.08
C GLY A 102 -5.85 4.01 8.48
N TYR A 103 -6.00 3.09 7.55
CA TYR A 103 -5.44 1.75 7.60
C TYR A 103 -4.98 1.31 6.21
N GLN A 104 -4.09 0.34 6.18
CA GLN A 104 -3.63 -0.34 4.97
C GLN A 104 -3.32 -1.80 5.29
N THR A 105 -3.16 -2.64 4.27
CA THR A 105 -2.94 -4.08 4.47
C THR A 105 -1.82 -4.62 3.65
N PHE A 106 -1.19 -5.69 4.15
CA PHE A 106 -0.61 -6.71 3.29
C PHE A 106 -1.68 -7.73 2.91
N LEU A 107 -1.76 -8.10 1.66
CA LEU A 107 -2.71 -9.10 1.19
C LEU A 107 -2.11 -9.92 0.04
N ARG A 108 -2.80 -11.03 -0.31
CA ARG A 108 -2.28 -11.98 -1.30
C ARG A 108 -0.83 -12.35 -1.00
N ILE A 109 -0.61 -12.73 0.27
CA ILE A 109 0.70 -13.00 0.84
C ILE A 109 1.12 -14.39 0.36
N ASP A 110 2.05 -14.42 -0.59
CA ASP A 110 2.57 -15.63 -1.25
C ASP A 110 4.08 -15.79 -1.01
N PRO A 111 4.49 -16.32 0.16
CA PRO A 111 5.89 -16.49 0.49
C PRO A 111 6.65 -17.42 -0.47
N PRO A 112 6.08 -18.55 -0.97
CA PRO A 112 6.78 -19.41 -1.91
C PRO A 112 7.19 -18.71 -3.22
N ASN A 113 6.33 -17.83 -3.75
CA ASN A 113 6.63 -17.03 -4.94
C ASN A 113 7.31 -15.70 -4.59
N ARG A 114 7.43 -15.37 -3.29
CA ARG A 114 8.00 -14.12 -2.77
C ARG A 114 7.27 -12.90 -3.35
N VAL A 115 5.91 -12.98 -3.38
CA VAL A 115 5.01 -11.93 -3.88
C VAL A 115 4.08 -11.49 -2.76
N ILE A 116 3.86 -10.19 -2.63
CA ILE A 116 2.95 -9.59 -1.65
C ILE A 116 2.33 -8.31 -2.22
N GLU A 117 1.12 -7.98 -1.81
CA GLU A 117 0.40 -6.80 -2.29
C GLU A 117 0.12 -5.85 -1.11
N VAL A 118 0.23 -4.53 -1.36
CA VAL A 118 -0.39 -3.50 -0.52
C VAL A 118 -1.76 -3.14 -1.09
N GLY A 119 -2.77 -3.11 -0.23
CA GLY A 119 -4.12 -2.75 -0.68
C GLY A 119 -5.08 -2.46 0.46
N ASN A 120 -6.37 -2.45 0.15
CA ASN A 120 -7.42 -2.05 1.09
C ASN A 120 -7.08 -0.76 1.84
N ILE A 121 -6.51 0.23 1.15
CA ILE A 121 -6.02 1.46 1.75
C ILE A 121 -7.18 2.39 2.02
N LEU A 122 -7.53 2.58 3.28
CA LEU A 122 -8.41 3.63 3.76
C LEU A 122 -7.55 4.77 4.32
N TYR A 123 -7.44 5.85 3.61
CA TYR A 123 -6.82 7.08 4.09
C TYR A 123 -7.89 8.16 4.23
N THR A 124 -8.13 8.61 5.45
CA THR A 124 -9.03 9.73 5.71
C THR A 124 -8.48 11.02 5.09
N PRO A 125 -9.31 12.05 4.86
CA PRO A 125 -8.83 13.35 4.37
C PRO A 125 -7.67 13.94 5.20
N ALA A 126 -7.57 13.61 6.48
CA ALA A 126 -6.52 14.10 7.38
C ALA A 126 -5.10 13.67 6.97
N ILE A 127 -4.95 12.47 6.40
CA ILE A 127 -3.62 11.97 5.99
C ILE A 127 -3.37 12.10 4.49
N GLN A 128 -4.42 12.26 3.67
CA GLN A 128 -4.27 12.37 2.21
C GLN A 128 -3.36 13.55 1.83
N ARG A 129 -2.42 13.31 0.91
CA ARG A 129 -1.48 14.30 0.37
C ARG A 129 -0.48 14.87 1.40
N THR A 130 -0.29 14.19 2.52
CA THR A 130 0.70 14.56 3.54
C THR A 130 2.00 13.77 3.40
N ALA A 131 3.05 14.20 4.14
CA ALA A 131 4.27 13.45 4.28
C ALA A 131 4.03 12.09 4.95
N GLY A 132 3.13 12.03 5.92
CA GLY A 132 2.75 10.80 6.62
C GLY A 132 2.17 9.73 5.69
N ALA A 133 1.34 10.12 4.68
CA ALA A 133 0.84 9.17 3.69
C ALA A 133 1.98 8.52 2.87
N THR A 134 3.02 9.29 2.56
CA THR A 134 4.20 8.80 1.84
C THR A 134 5.06 7.93 2.73
N GLU A 135 5.28 8.33 3.98
CA GLU A 135 6.04 7.56 4.96
C GLU A 135 5.38 6.22 5.26
N ALA A 136 4.05 6.15 5.37
CA ALA A 136 3.33 4.90 5.55
C ALA A 136 3.62 3.89 4.43
N GLN A 137 3.69 4.32 3.17
CA GLN A 137 4.05 3.47 2.05
C GLN A 137 5.53 3.06 2.06
N TYR A 138 6.42 3.98 2.42
CA TYR A 138 7.84 3.69 2.61
C TYR A 138 8.08 2.63 3.69
N LEU A 139 7.44 2.75 4.85
CA LEU A 139 7.57 1.80 5.96
C LEU A 139 7.14 0.40 5.55
N PHE A 140 6.05 0.27 4.79
CA PHE A 140 5.60 -1.02 4.26
C PHE A 140 6.58 -1.60 3.23
N ALA A 141 7.02 -0.80 2.26
CA ALA A 141 7.97 -1.25 1.26
C ALA A 141 9.30 -1.68 1.89
N ARG A 142 9.80 -0.91 2.87
CA ARG A 142 11.02 -1.24 3.64
C ARG A 142 10.87 -2.58 4.36
N TYR A 143 9.76 -2.80 5.05
CA TYR A 143 9.49 -4.06 5.74
C TYR A 143 9.44 -5.24 4.76
N VAL A 144 8.76 -5.08 3.63
CA VAL A 144 8.62 -6.09 2.58
C VAL A 144 9.96 -6.52 1.99
N PHE A 145 10.81 -5.56 1.62
CA PHE A 145 12.05 -5.85 0.91
C PHE A 145 13.22 -6.10 1.86
N ASP A 146 13.42 -5.22 2.85
CA ASP A 146 14.62 -5.28 3.68
C ASP A 146 14.53 -6.36 4.79
N GLU A 147 13.32 -6.64 5.30
CA GLU A 147 13.15 -7.53 6.45
C GLU A 147 12.54 -8.89 6.06
N LEU A 148 11.54 -8.91 5.17
CA LEU A 148 10.81 -10.12 4.81
C LEU A 148 11.38 -10.83 3.58
N GLY A 149 12.16 -10.15 2.74
CA GLY A 149 12.84 -10.72 1.57
C GLY A 149 11.92 -11.05 0.39
N TYR A 150 10.82 -10.31 0.21
CA TYR A 150 9.99 -10.45 -0.98
C TYR A 150 10.73 -9.91 -2.21
N ARG A 151 10.47 -10.51 -3.39
CA ARG A 151 11.04 -10.07 -4.66
C ARG A 151 10.11 -9.20 -5.50
N ARG A 152 8.79 -9.20 -5.15
CA ARG A 152 7.75 -8.48 -5.86
C ARG A 152 6.73 -7.93 -4.89
N TYR A 153 6.53 -6.62 -4.94
CA TYR A 153 5.55 -5.87 -4.17
C TYR A 153 4.53 -5.25 -5.11
N GLU A 154 3.26 -5.58 -4.94
CA GLU A 154 2.19 -5.25 -5.88
C GLU A 154 1.28 -4.15 -5.34
N TRP A 155 0.73 -3.37 -6.28
CA TRP A 155 -0.34 -2.42 -6.05
C TRP A 155 -1.41 -2.62 -7.12
N LYS A 156 -2.68 -2.77 -6.70
CA LYS A 156 -3.80 -2.96 -7.62
C LYS A 156 -4.92 -2.00 -7.27
N CYS A 157 -5.51 -1.37 -8.30
CA CYS A 157 -6.65 -0.49 -8.09
C CYS A 157 -7.66 -0.63 -9.23
N ASN A 158 -8.88 -0.12 -9.00
CA ASN A 158 -9.84 0.04 -10.09
C ASN A 158 -9.23 0.93 -11.18
N ALA A 159 -9.33 0.52 -12.44
CA ALA A 159 -8.78 1.27 -13.57
C ALA A 159 -9.40 2.67 -13.74
N LEU A 160 -10.56 2.93 -13.11
CA LEU A 160 -11.17 4.26 -13.03
C LEU A 160 -10.65 5.11 -11.85
N ASN A 161 -9.87 4.52 -10.93
CA ASN A 161 -9.31 5.23 -9.78
C ASN A 161 -8.01 5.96 -10.15
N ALA A 162 -8.11 7.01 -10.95
CA ALA A 162 -6.97 7.79 -11.38
C ALA A 162 -6.10 8.35 -10.22
N PRO A 163 -6.67 8.79 -9.07
CA PRO A 163 -5.85 9.15 -7.89
C PRO A 163 -4.95 8.02 -7.39
N SER A 164 -5.47 6.78 -7.33
CA SER A 164 -4.69 5.62 -6.88
C SER A 164 -3.59 5.22 -7.87
N GLN A 165 -3.85 5.30 -9.18
CA GLN A 165 -2.84 5.05 -10.21
C GLN A 165 -1.68 6.04 -10.09
N ARG A 166 -2.00 7.36 -10.02
CA ARG A 166 -0.97 8.40 -9.81
C ARG A 166 -0.20 8.22 -8.48
N ALA A 167 -0.86 7.70 -7.45
CA ALA A 167 -0.19 7.39 -6.18
C ALA A 167 0.81 6.24 -6.35
N ALA A 168 0.41 5.14 -7.00
CA ALA A 168 1.29 4.02 -7.28
C ALA A 168 2.55 4.45 -8.05
N GLU A 169 2.38 5.18 -9.17
CA GLU A 169 3.49 5.71 -9.96
C GLU A 169 4.39 6.65 -9.13
N ARG A 170 3.79 7.55 -8.34
CA ARG A 170 4.53 8.45 -7.46
C ARG A 170 5.34 7.72 -6.39
N PHE A 171 4.85 6.58 -5.92
CA PHE A 171 5.52 5.72 -4.95
C PHE A 171 6.55 4.78 -5.58
N GLY A 172 6.77 4.87 -6.88
CA GLY A 172 7.81 4.12 -7.59
C GLY A 172 7.37 2.74 -8.10
N PHE A 173 6.07 2.46 -8.10
CA PHE A 173 5.55 1.26 -8.76
C PHE A 173 5.47 1.47 -10.28
N THR A 174 5.80 0.44 -11.04
CA THR A 174 5.69 0.39 -12.49
C THR A 174 4.33 -0.17 -12.92
N PHE A 175 3.66 0.49 -13.85
CA PHE A 175 2.41 0.00 -14.45
C PHE A 175 2.68 -1.21 -15.35
N GLU A 176 1.91 -2.29 -15.20
CA GLU A 176 2.07 -3.53 -15.96
C GLU A 176 0.89 -3.84 -16.89
N GLY A 177 -0.27 -3.25 -16.65
CA GLY A 177 -1.42 -3.47 -17.53
C GLY A 177 -2.77 -3.40 -16.84
N ILE A 178 -3.84 -3.63 -17.63
CA ILE A 178 -5.22 -3.65 -17.14
C ILE A 178 -5.83 -5.03 -17.37
N PHE A 179 -6.30 -5.65 -16.28
CA PHE A 179 -7.14 -6.83 -16.36
C PHE A 179 -8.59 -6.40 -16.56
N ARG A 180 -9.10 -6.61 -17.78
CA ARG A 180 -10.48 -6.25 -18.13
C ARG A 180 -11.47 -7.23 -17.51
N GLN A 181 -12.63 -6.72 -17.03
CA GLN A 181 -13.69 -7.50 -16.37
C GLN A 181 -13.16 -8.42 -15.25
N HIS A 182 -12.16 -7.93 -14.49
CA HIS A 182 -11.46 -8.74 -13.51
C HIS A 182 -12.33 -9.09 -12.30
N MET A 183 -13.17 -8.15 -11.86
CA MET A 183 -13.99 -8.33 -10.66
C MET A 183 -15.36 -7.69 -10.81
N ILE A 184 -16.30 -8.14 -9.95
CA ILE A 184 -17.56 -7.44 -9.69
C ILE A 184 -17.48 -6.89 -8.26
N VAL A 185 -17.56 -5.56 -8.13
CA VAL A 185 -17.49 -4.87 -6.83
C VAL A 185 -18.73 -3.99 -6.66
N LYS A 186 -19.47 -4.15 -5.58
CA LYS A 186 -20.73 -3.41 -5.30
C LYS A 186 -21.69 -3.45 -6.51
N GLY A 187 -21.82 -4.63 -7.15
CA GLY A 187 -22.67 -4.86 -8.34
C GLY A 187 -22.18 -4.20 -9.63
N ARG A 188 -20.96 -3.69 -9.69
CA ARG A 188 -20.39 -3.01 -10.86
C ARG A 188 -19.15 -3.74 -11.38
N ASN A 189 -18.94 -3.67 -12.70
CA ASN A 189 -17.68 -4.13 -13.30
C ASN A 189 -16.50 -3.35 -12.75
N ARG A 190 -15.42 -4.07 -12.48
CA ARG A 190 -14.12 -3.52 -12.13
C ARG A 190 -13.04 -4.09 -13.07
N ASP A 191 -12.56 -3.27 -13.98
CA ASP A 191 -11.26 -3.47 -14.60
C ASP A 191 -10.19 -3.08 -13.58
N THR A 192 -9.12 -3.86 -13.49
CA THR A 192 -8.08 -3.65 -12.49
C THR A 192 -6.77 -3.26 -13.15
N ALA A 193 -6.25 -2.09 -12.80
CA ALA A 193 -4.91 -1.66 -13.13
C ALA A 193 -3.91 -2.32 -12.16
N TRP A 194 -2.85 -2.90 -12.72
CA TRP A 194 -1.79 -3.64 -12.03
C TRP A 194 -0.50 -2.84 -12.08
N PHE A 195 0.15 -2.77 -10.93
CA PHE A 195 1.45 -2.14 -10.74
C PHE A 195 2.31 -3.03 -9.86
N ALA A 196 3.63 -2.98 -10.05
CA ALA A 196 4.59 -3.69 -9.22
C ALA A 196 5.84 -2.84 -8.97
N MET A 197 6.54 -3.18 -7.89
CA MET A 197 7.91 -2.79 -7.58
C MET A 197 8.70 -4.06 -7.33
N LEU A 198 9.89 -4.18 -7.91
CA LEU A 198 10.75 -5.35 -7.79
C LEU A 198 11.88 -5.11 -6.79
N ASP A 199 12.40 -6.20 -6.22
CA ASP A 199 13.55 -6.16 -5.31
C ASP A 199 14.79 -5.52 -5.98
N SER A 200 14.98 -5.73 -7.28
CA SER A 200 16.05 -5.11 -8.06
C SER A 200 15.91 -3.58 -8.20
N GLU A 201 14.68 -3.07 -8.13
CA GLU A 201 14.39 -1.62 -8.20
C GLU A 201 14.46 -0.95 -6.82
N TRP A 202 14.24 -1.74 -5.74
CA TRP A 202 14.09 -1.23 -4.39
C TRP A 202 15.27 -0.37 -3.89
N PRO A 203 16.55 -0.69 -4.12
CA PRO A 203 17.65 0.14 -3.64
C PRO A 203 17.57 1.60 -4.13
N ALA A 204 17.23 1.79 -5.40
CA ALA A 204 17.08 3.13 -5.99
C ALA A 204 15.81 3.84 -5.45
N ARG A 205 14.70 3.11 -5.32
CA ARG A 205 13.44 3.64 -4.74
C ARG A 205 13.63 4.01 -3.28
N LYS A 206 14.32 3.17 -2.49
CA LYS A 206 14.66 3.45 -1.09
C LYS A 206 15.47 4.72 -0.95
N ALA A 207 16.53 4.89 -1.73
CA ALA A 207 17.34 6.10 -1.71
C ALA A 207 16.51 7.37 -2.04
N ALA A 208 15.56 7.26 -2.97
CA ALA A 208 14.64 8.35 -3.29
C ALA A 208 13.71 8.68 -2.12
N TYR A 209 13.17 7.66 -1.43
CA TYR A 209 12.38 7.87 -0.22
C TYR A 209 13.20 8.48 0.92
N ASP A 210 14.38 7.94 1.21
CA ASP A 210 15.25 8.44 2.28
C ASP A 210 15.61 9.92 2.04
N ARG A 211 15.94 10.28 0.79
CA ARG A 211 16.18 11.68 0.43
C ARG A 211 14.95 12.56 0.53
N TRP A 212 13.77 12.03 0.13
CA TRP A 212 12.54 12.79 0.19
C TRP A 212 12.06 13.01 1.63
N LEU A 213 12.15 11.98 2.49
CA LEU A 213 11.74 12.01 3.90
C LEU A 213 12.74 12.75 4.80
N ALA A 214 13.92 13.12 4.29
CA ALA A 214 14.91 13.83 5.07
C ALA A 214 14.37 15.18 5.58
N PRO A 215 14.70 15.58 6.84
CA PRO A 215 14.15 16.79 7.47
C PRO A 215 14.38 18.07 6.65
N ASP A 216 15.52 18.17 5.97
CA ASP A 216 15.91 19.32 5.15
C ASP A 216 15.15 19.44 3.82
N ASN A 217 14.34 18.43 3.47
CA ASN A 217 13.45 18.51 2.32
C ASN A 217 12.16 19.28 2.62
N PHE A 218 11.90 19.64 3.86
CA PHE A 218 10.67 20.34 4.26
C PHE A 218 11.01 21.68 4.93
N ASP A 219 10.32 22.74 4.52
CA ASP A 219 10.41 24.03 5.18
C ASP A 219 9.59 24.07 6.50
N SER A 220 9.62 25.22 7.18
CA SER A 220 8.88 25.42 8.46
C SER A 220 7.36 25.28 8.33
N GLU A 221 6.83 25.36 7.09
CA GLU A 221 5.40 25.16 6.80
C GLU A 221 5.10 23.74 6.31
N GLY A 222 6.08 22.84 6.31
CA GLY A 222 5.97 21.46 5.85
C GLY A 222 5.91 21.29 4.33
N ARG A 223 6.30 22.32 3.55
CA ARG A 223 6.33 22.23 2.08
C ARG A 223 7.62 21.57 1.62
N GLN A 224 7.50 20.59 0.73
CA GLN A 224 8.64 19.86 0.16
C GLN A 224 9.43 20.74 -0.81
N SER A 225 10.77 20.70 -0.74
CA SER A 225 11.69 21.32 -1.70
C SER A 225 11.88 20.44 -2.94
N LEU A 226 12.05 19.14 -2.75
CA LEU A 226 12.17 18.13 -3.81
C LEU A 226 10.89 17.33 -3.93
N ARG A 227 10.47 17.02 -5.15
CA ARG A 227 9.32 16.13 -5.39
C ARG A 227 9.77 14.67 -5.44
N LEU A 228 9.05 13.78 -4.75
CA LEU A 228 9.37 12.34 -4.75
C LEU A 228 9.41 11.75 -6.17
N SER A 229 8.44 12.12 -7.03
CA SER A 229 8.42 11.67 -8.43
C SER A 229 9.68 12.05 -9.22
N ALA A 230 10.28 13.21 -8.93
CA ALA A 230 11.52 13.62 -9.59
C ALA A 230 12.75 12.84 -9.09
N LEU A 231 12.70 12.35 -7.85
CA LEU A 231 13.74 11.49 -7.27
C LEU A 231 13.62 10.05 -7.79
N MET A 232 12.40 9.55 -7.95
CA MET A 232 12.13 8.20 -8.48
C MET A 232 12.64 8.02 -9.92
N LEU A 233 12.51 9.05 -10.77
CA LEU A 233 12.98 9.02 -12.17
C LEU A 233 14.52 9.00 -12.31
N LYS A 234 15.27 9.46 -11.31
CA LYS A 234 16.75 9.48 -11.34
C LYS A 234 17.37 8.11 -11.06
N GLY A 235 16.60 7.15 -10.59
CA GLY A 235 17.08 5.80 -10.26
C GLY A 235 16.99 4.79 -11.40
N ASP A 236 16.47 5.18 -12.56
CA ASP A 236 16.28 4.31 -13.73
C ASP A 236 17.42 4.41 -14.78
N GLY A 237 18.60 4.94 -14.39
CA GLY A 237 19.78 5.16 -15.23
C GLY A 237 20.94 4.22 -14.91
#